data_7d8d8d6472080ef9818f33509812af22
#
_entry.id   7d8d8d6472080ef9818f33509812af22
#
_cell.length_a   1.000
_cell.length_b   1.000
_cell.length_c   1.000
_cell.angle_alpha   90.00
_cell.angle_beta   90.00
_cell.angle_gamma   90.00
#
_symmetry.space_group_name_H-M   'P 1'
#
loop_
_entity.id
_entity.type
_entity.pdbx_description
1 polymer ?
#
loop_
_entity_poly.entity_id
_entity_poly.type
_entity_poly.pdbx_seq_one_letter_code
_entity_poly.pdbx_strand_id
1 'polypeptide(L)'
;MIQNQEQRHVHYDRDLELEAYQLSGIVQKFPNHFHECYVIGFVEGGKRHLWCKNQECDVSAGDLILFNPRDNHCCAPVDGQLLDYRAVNIQPEIMEKSVKEITGRSFRPYFTQNVVFRSDITRSVAALYDAILRHASKLEKEESLFFLLEQLLQEYAEPFSEETISRPNPQIQSLCTYMEEHFSDNLSLDELTAMTTFGKSYLLRSFTKQIGVSPYRYLQTIRLDKAKHFLEQGIAPVDAAAMA
;
A
#
# COMPACT_ATOMS: atom_id res chain seq x y z
N MET A 1 -32.09 10.51 10.79
CA MET A 1 -31.02 9.62 10.34
C MET A 1 -29.86 10.52 9.94
N ILE A 2 -28.82 10.61 10.75
CA ILE A 2 -27.59 11.33 10.41
C ILE A 2 -26.92 10.49 9.32
N GLN A 3 -26.91 10.97 8.08
CA GLN A 3 -26.05 10.38 7.05
C GLN A 3 -24.61 10.56 7.55
N ASN A 4 -24.00 9.49 8.03
CA ASN A 4 -22.56 9.45 8.25
C ASN A 4 -21.92 9.61 6.88
N GLN A 5 -21.43 10.81 6.60
CA GLN A 5 -20.76 11.11 5.33
C GLN A 5 -19.38 10.44 5.39
N GLU A 6 -19.06 9.59 4.44
CA GLU A 6 -17.73 9.02 4.31
C GLU A 6 -16.70 10.14 4.23
N GLN A 7 -15.66 10.06 5.04
CA GLN A 7 -14.59 11.05 5.07
C GLN A 7 -13.23 10.37 4.81
N ARG A 8 -12.40 11.06 4.06
CA ARG A 8 -11.04 10.63 3.73
C ARG A 8 -10.12 11.84 3.90
N HIS A 9 -9.21 11.74 4.84
CA HIS A 9 -8.23 12.77 5.10
C HIS A 9 -6.84 12.23 4.82
N VAL A 10 -6.05 13.01 4.10
CA VAL A 10 -4.67 12.67 3.74
C VAL A 10 -3.79 13.85 4.12
N HIS A 11 -2.70 13.55 4.83
CA HIS A 11 -1.71 14.53 5.28
C HIS A 11 -0.33 14.08 4.86
N TYR A 12 0.33 14.85 4.01
CA TYR A 12 1.73 14.61 3.66
C TYR A 12 2.63 15.37 4.64
N ASP A 13 3.48 14.63 5.34
CA ASP A 13 4.49 15.21 6.24
C ASP A 13 5.82 15.38 5.49
N ARG A 14 6.26 16.66 5.37
CA ARG A 14 7.48 17.01 4.64
C ARG A 14 8.76 16.66 5.40
N ASP A 15 8.72 16.61 6.72
CA ASP A 15 9.91 16.31 7.54
C ASP A 15 10.27 14.82 7.46
N LEU A 16 9.25 13.96 7.44
CA LEU A 16 9.38 12.50 7.37
C LEU A 16 9.25 11.95 5.96
N GLU A 17 8.80 12.76 5.00
CA GLU A 17 8.54 12.37 3.60
C GLU A 17 7.59 11.17 3.50
N LEU A 18 6.55 11.16 4.33
CA LEU A 18 5.54 10.12 4.36
C LEU A 18 4.12 10.70 4.36
N GLU A 19 3.16 9.85 4.07
CA GLU A 19 1.76 10.19 4.02
C GLU A 19 1.03 9.52 5.19
N ALA A 20 0.27 10.31 5.94
CA ALA A 20 -0.66 9.82 6.96
C ALA A 20 -2.10 10.01 6.46
N TYR A 21 -2.93 8.98 6.56
CA TYR A 21 -4.31 9.10 6.13
C TYR A 21 -5.29 8.47 7.14
N GLN A 22 -6.50 9.01 7.10
CA GLN A 22 -7.63 8.53 7.90
C GLN A 22 -8.84 8.31 7.00
N LEU A 23 -9.50 7.19 7.22
CA LEU A 23 -10.78 6.86 6.64
C LEU A 23 -11.81 6.80 7.77
N SER A 24 -12.95 7.47 7.61
CA SER A 24 -14.03 7.47 8.60
C SER A 24 -15.37 7.18 7.95
N GLY A 25 -16.13 6.27 8.54
CA GLY A 25 -17.48 5.95 8.10
C GLY A 25 -17.56 5.28 6.72
N ILE A 26 -16.51 4.59 6.26
CA ILE A 26 -16.48 3.98 4.92
C ILE A 26 -17.37 2.75 4.84
N VAL A 27 -18.34 2.77 3.92
CA VAL A 27 -19.26 1.65 3.65
C VAL A 27 -18.80 0.82 2.45
N GLN A 28 -18.26 1.46 1.41
CA GLN A 28 -17.90 0.78 0.18
C GLN A 28 -16.81 -0.26 0.35
N LYS A 29 -16.82 -1.27 -0.51
CA LYS A 29 -15.72 -2.22 -0.61
C LYS A 29 -14.55 -1.61 -1.37
N PHE A 30 -13.33 -1.99 -0.99
CA PHE A 30 -12.14 -1.70 -1.76
C PHE A 30 -11.88 -2.86 -2.74
N PRO A 31 -11.86 -2.59 -4.06
CA PRO A 31 -11.55 -3.61 -5.05
C PRO A 31 -10.09 -4.07 -4.91
N ASN A 32 -9.77 -5.18 -5.55
CA ASN A 32 -8.42 -5.71 -5.55
C ASN A 32 -7.42 -4.72 -6.17
N HIS A 33 -6.38 -4.35 -5.41
CA HIS A 33 -5.35 -3.38 -5.77
C HIS A 33 -4.08 -3.63 -4.95
N PHE A 34 -3.04 -2.89 -5.22
CA PHE A 34 -1.80 -2.85 -4.45
C PHE A 34 -1.30 -1.40 -4.32
N HIS A 35 -0.31 -1.18 -3.47
CA HIS A 35 0.40 0.09 -3.32
C HIS A 35 1.88 -0.12 -3.62
N GLU A 36 2.57 0.90 -4.13
CA GLU A 36 4.03 0.87 -4.34
C GLU A 36 4.80 1.20 -3.04
N CYS A 37 4.09 1.56 -1.98
CA CYS A 37 4.64 1.90 -0.67
C CYS A 37 4.29 0.84 0.38
N TYR A 38 4.98 0.89 1.52
CA TYR A 38 4.54 0.20 2.74
C TYR A 38 3.30 0.89 3.29
N VAL A 39 2.31 0.10 3.67
CA VAL A 39 1.12 0.58 4.40
C VAL A 39 1.16 0.00 5.80
N ILE A 40 1.23 0.86 6.79
CA ILE A 40 1.21 0.50 8.21
C ILE A 40 0.00 1.18 8.84
N GLY A 41 -1.03 0.42 9.14
CA GLY A 41 -2.28 0.98 9.63
C GLY A 41 -3.03 0.09 10.59
N PHE A 42 -4.10 0.60 11.17
CA PHE A 42 -4.95 -0.16 12.08
C PHE A 42 -6.42 0.21 11.93
N VAL A 43 -7.27 -0.73 12.25
CA VAL A 43 -8.71 -0.54 12.30
C VAL A 43 -9.06 0.13 13.62
N GLU A 44 -9.70 1.33 13.57
CA GLU A 44 -10.21 2.03 14.74
C GLU A 44 -11.64 1.58 15.08
N GLY A 45 -12.41 1.27 14.04
CA GLY A 45 -13.81 0.87 14.20
C GLY A 45 -14.33 0.09 13.01
N GLY A 46 -15.38 -0.70 13.28
CA GLY A 46 -16.01 -1.54 12.28
C GLY A 46 -15.35 -2.89 12.08
N LYS A 47 -15.82 -3.60 11.04
CA LYS A 47 -15.34 -4.93 10.70
C LYS A 47 -15.26 -5.09 9.19
N ARG A 48 -14.14 -5.66 8.71
CA ARG A 48 -13.90 -5.91 7.28
C ARG A 48 -13.47 -7.34 7.05
N HIS A 49 -13.94 -7.92 5.96
CA HIS A 49 -13.36 -9.13 5.41
C HIS A 49 -12.26 -8.74 4.45
N LEU A 50 -11.02 -9.11 4.81
CA LEU A 50 -9.80 -8.79 4.09
C LEU A 50 -9.28 -10.01 3.34
N TRP A 51 -8.93 -9.83 2.07
CA TRP A 51 -8.15 -10.77 1.25
C TRP A 51 -6.78 -10.15 0.96
N CYS A 52 -5.73 -10.88 1.29
CA CYS A 52 -4.36 -10.49 0.97
C CYS A 52 -3.52 -11.72 0.67
N LYS A 53 -2.82 -11.74 -0.46
CA LYS A 53 -1.90 -12.84 -0.85
C LYS A 53 -2.50 -14.25 -0.70
N ASN A 54 -3.71 -14.47 -1.19
CA ASN A 54 -4.45 -15.74 -1.08
C ASN A 54 -4.82 -16.16 0.36
N GLN A 55 -4.70 -15.26 1.31
CA GLN A 55 -5.22 -15.44 2.66
C GLN A 55 -6.42 -14.51 2.87
N GLU A 56 -7.36 -14.95 3.68
CA GLU A 56 -8.54 -14.19 4.03
C GLU A 56 -8.78 -14.23 5.54
N CYS A 57 -9.18 -13.10 6.09
CA CYS A 57 -9.54 -13.00 7.50
C CYS A 57 -10.48 -11.82 7.73
N ASP A 58 -11.21 -11.86 8.81
CA ASP A 58 -11.95 -10.72 9.30
C ASP A 58 -11.06 -9.86 10.19
N VAL A 59 -11.00 -8.57 9.92
CA VAL A 59 -10.30 -7.57 10.73
C VAL A 59 -11.29 -6.65 11.40
N SER A 60 -10.95 -6.20 12.61
CA SER A 60 -11.80 -5.39 13.48
C SER A 60 -10.98 -4.38 14.29
N ALA A 61 -11.65 -3.56 15.08
CA ALA A 61 -10.98 -2.55 15.91
C ALA A 61 -9.84 -3.14 16.75
N GLY A 62 -8.68 -2.51 16.70
CA GLY A 62 -7.44 -2.93 17.36
C GLY A 62 -6.53 -3.83 16.52
N ASP A 63 -6.95 -4.25 15.32
CA ASP A 63 -6.12 -5.07 14.45
C ASP A 63 -5.17 -4.16 13.64
N LEU A 64 -3.88 -4.53 13.63
CA LEU A 64 -2.84 -3.88 12.86
C LEU A 64 -2.76 -4.51 11.46
N ILE A 65 -2.62 -3.68 10.45
CA ILE A 65 -2.51 -4.07 9.05
C ILE A 65 -1.17 -3.63 8.50
N LEU A 66 -0.44 -4.56 7.91
CA LEU A 66 0.90 -4.38 7.36
C LEU A 66 0.93 -4.86 5.92
N PHE A 67 1.00 -3.93 4.96
CA PHE A 67 1.22 -4.29 3.56
C PHE A 67 2.62 -3.89 3.12
N ASN A 68 3.32 -4.83 2.52
CA ASN A 68 4.55 -4.54 1.80
C ASN A 68 4.21 -3.89 0.45
N PRO A 69 5.15 -3.19 -0.17
CA PRO A 69 5.00 -2.75 -1.55
C PRO A 69 4.56 -3.91 -2.44
N ARG A 70 3.53 -3.67 -3.25
CA ARG A 70 2.93 -4.62 -4.19
C ARG A 70 2.17 -5.78 -3.56
N ASP A 71 1.93 -5.79 -2.25
CA ASP A 71 1.00 -6.74 -1.63
C ASP A 71 -0.42 -6.48 -2.14
N ASN A 72 -0.91 -7.42 -2.95
CA ASN A 72 -2.23 -7.33 -3.53
C ASN A 72 -3.31 -7.67 -2.50
N HIS A 73 -4.28 -6.78 -2.35
CA HIS A 73 -5.33 -6.92 -1.33
C HIS A 73 -6.65 -6.28 -1.75
N CYS A 74 -7.71 -6.74 -1.13
CA CYS A 74 -9.04 -6.12 -1.20
C CYS A 74 -9.78 -6.31 0.11
N CYS A 75 -10.77 -5.48 0.40
CA CYS A 75 -11.63 -5.72 1.54
C CYS A 75 -13.08 -5.33 1.28
N ALA A 76 -13.99 -6.01 1.99
CA ALA A 76 -15.42 -5.78 1.94
C ALA A 76 -15.99 -5.57 3.34
N PRO A 77 -17.08 -4.80 3.49
CA PRO A 77 -17.76 -4.67 4.78
C PRO A 77 -18.33 -6.02 5.23
N VAL A 78 -18.26 -6.30 6.54
CA VAL A 78 -18.97 -7.39 7.19
C VAL A 78 -20.22 -6.81 7.82
N ASP A 79 -21.36 -7.41 7.53
CA ASP A 79 -22.67 -6.99 8.07
C ASP A 79 -22.99 -5.49 7.91
N GLY A 80 -22.50 -4.89 6.82
CA GLY A 80 -22.72 -3.46 6.53
C GLY A 80 -22.04 -2.50 7.52
N GLN A 81 -21.09 -2.96 8.32
CA GLN A 81 -20.39 -2.10 9.28
C GLN A 81 -19.51 -1.07 8.57
N LEU A 82 -19.47 0.13 9.14
CA LEU A 82 -18.62 1.23 8.71
C LEU A 82 -17.17 0.91 9.07
N LEU A 83 -16.22 1.39 8.27
CA LEU A 83 -14.79 1.31 8.58
C LEU A 83 -14.30 2.68 9.05
N ASP A 84 -13.67 2.68 10.21
CA ASP A 84 -12.76 3.72 10.65
C ASP A 84 -11.34 3.14 10.69
N TYR A 85 -10.40 3.82 10.00
CA TYR A 85 -9.06 3.29 9.78
C TYR A 85 -8.04 4.41 9.71
N ARG A 86 -6.89 4.23 10.34
CA ARG A 86 -5.75 5.13 10.22
C ARG A 86 -4.53 4.38 9.73
N ALA A 87 -3.71 5.05 8.92
CA ALA A 87 -2.47 4.46 8.44
C ALA A 87 -1.43 5.52 8.07
N VAL A 88 -0.19 5.05 7.93
CA VAL A 88 0.91 5.77 7.30
C VAL A 88 1.40 4.98 6.09
N ASN A 89 1.67 5.70 5.00
CA ASN A 89 2.28 5.18 3.79
C ASN A 89 3.74 5.64 3.74
N ILE A 90 4.66 4.70 3.62
CA ILE A 90 6.10 4.95 3.63
C ILE A 90 6.70 4.42 2.33
N GLN A 91 7.32 5.31 1.54
CA GLN A 91 8.01 4.89 0.32
C GLN A 91 9.18 3.96 0.63
N PRO A 92 9.49 2.99 -0.26
CA PRO A 92 10.56 2.02 -0.03
C PRO A 92 11.91 2.63 0.28
N GLU A 93 12.23 3.76 -0.33
CA GLU A 93 13.49 4.49 -0.14
C GLU A 93 13.56 5.12 1.26
N ILE A 94 12.46 5.69 1.73
CA ILE A 94 12.35 6.28 3.07
C ILE A 94 12.40 5.17 4.13
N MET A 95 11.71 4.05 3.90
CA MET A 95 11.77 2.88 4.76
C MET A 95 13.20 2.36 4.89
N GLU A 96 13.91 2.16 3.77
CA GLU A 96 15.30 1.68 3.76
C GLU A 96 16.25 2.62 4.50
N LYS A 97 16.09 3.94 4.31
CA LYS A 97 16.84 4.97 5.03
C LYS A 97 16.60 4.88 6.54
N SER A 98 15.34 4.80 6.96
CA SER A 98 14.97 4.70 8.38
C SER A 98 15.49 3.41 9.01
N VAL A 99 15.38 2.28 8.30
CA VAL A 99 15.93 0.98 8.74
C VAL A 99 17.45 1.06 8.93
N LYS A 100 18.15 1.72 8.02
CA LYS A 100 19.61 1.92 8.15
C LYS A 100 19.96 2.75 9.38
N GLU A 101 19.21 3.80 9.66
CA GLU A 101 19.42 4.62 10.87
C GLU A 101 19.18 3.84 12.16
N ILE A 102 18.13 3.00 12.19
CA ILE A 102 17.78 2.19 13.36
C ILE A 102 18.77 1.03 13.56
N THR A 103 19.13 0.31 12.50
CA THR A 103 19.83 -0.99 12.60
C THR A 103 21.31 -0.93 12.22
N GLY A 104 21.76 0.17 11.62
CA GLY A 104 23.10 0.31 11.03
C GLY A 104 23.27 -0.44 9.70
N ARG A 105 22.24 -1.11 9.19
CA ARG A 105 22.26 -1.91 7.95
C ARG A 105 21.23 -1.38 6.97
N SER A 106 21.61 -1.26 5.68
CA SER A 106 20.69 -0.87 4.60
C SER A 106 20.02 -2.12 4.05
N PHE A 107 18.72 -2.23 4.27
CA PHE A 107 17.87 -3.24 3.66
C PHE A 107 16.40 -2.77 3.66
N ARG A 108 15.61 -3.34 2.77
CA ARG A 108 14.16 -3.17 2.76
C ARG A 108 13.54 -4.28 3.61
N PRO A 109 12.75 -3.96 4.63
CA PRO A 109 12.11 -4.99 5.44
C PRO A 109 10.97 -5.65 4.66
N TYR A 110 10.67 -6.89 4.99
CA TYR A 110 9.51 -7.60 4.50
C TYR A 110 8.66 -8.04 5.68
N PHE A 111 7.46 -7.50 5.78
CA PHE A 111 6.51 -7.92 6.80
C PHE A 111 5.98 -9.30 6.47
N THR A 112 6.19 -10.25 7.38
CA THR A 112 5.82 -11.65 7.22
C THR A 112 4.34 -11.91 7.50
N GLN A 113 3.69 -10.99 8.24
CA GLN A 113 2.28 -11.03 8.56
C GLN A 113 1.60 -9.77 8.03
N ASN A 114 0.47 -9.94 7.34
CA ASN A 114 -0.31 -8.81 6.84
C ASN A 114 -1.34 -8.31 7.85
N VAL A 115 -1.69 -9.14 8.84
CA VAL A 115 -2.62 -8.79 9.92
C VAL A 115 -2.07 -9.28 11.24
N VAL A 116 -2.03 -8.40 12.23
CA VAL A 116 -1.73 -8.75 13.63
C VAL A 116 -2.95 -8.40 14.47
N PHE A 117 -3.62 -9.41 14.99
CA PHE A 117 -4.85 -9.23 15.74
C PHE A 117 -4.59 -8.61 17.11
N ARG A 118 -5.34 -7.55 17.46
CA ARG A 118 -5.30 -6.85 18.76
C ARG A 118 -3.89 -6.45 19.16
N SER A 119 -3.16 -5.83 18.23
CA SER A 119 -1.77 -5.44 18.44
C SER A 119 -1.65 -4.16 19.27
N ASP A 120 -0.78 -4.17 20.28
CA ASP A 120 -0.42 -2.97 21.05
C ASP A 120 0.36 -1.94 20.19
N ILE A 121 0.96 -2.34 19.07
CA ILE A 121 1.67 -1.46 18.13
C ILE A 121 0.71 -0.44 17.48
N THR A 122 -0.59 -0.71 17.47
CA THR A 122 -1.59 0.26 17.01
C THR A 122 -1.48 1.61 17.74
N ARG A 123 -1.05 1.61 19.00
CA ARG A 123 -0.80 2.84 19.77
C ARG A 123 0.37 3.64 19.20
N SER A 124 1.42 2.97 18.74
CA SER A 124 2.59 3.62 18.10
C SER A 124 2.22 4.21 16.76
N VAL A 125 1.38 3.52 15.97
CA VAL A 125 0.85 4.07 14.71
C VAL A 125 -0.02 5.30 14.99
N ALA A 126 -0.90 5.23 15.98
CA ALA A 126 -1.74 6.36 16.39
C ALA A 126 -0.90 7.54 16.88
N ALA A 127 0.14 7.30 17.68
CA ALA A 127 1.03 8.35 18.19
C ALA A 127 1.76 9.09 17.06
N LEU A 128 2.30 8.34 16.08
CA LEU A 128 2.93 8.93 14.89
C LEU A 128 1.92 9.73 14.07
N TYR A 129 0.74 9.17 13.80
CA TYR A 129 -0.33 9.85 13.09
C TYR A 129 -0.71 11.18 13.78
N ASP A 130 -0.94 11.15 15.08
CA ASP A 130 -1.32 12.32 15.87
C ASP A 130 -0.21 13.37 15.93
N ALA A 131 1.08 12.95 15.97
CA ALA A 131 2.22 13.86 15.90
C ALA A 131 2.29 14.59 14.54
N ILE A 132 2.02 13.89 13.45
CA ILE A 132 1.93 14.48 12.11
C ILE A 132 0.77 15.48 12.05
N LEU A 133 -0.41 15.07 12.48
CA LEU A 133 -1.63 15.90 12.36
C LEU A 133 -1.56 17.19 13.16
N ARG A 134 -0.96 17.18 14.34
CA ARG A 134 -0.77 18.38 15.18
C ARG A 134 0.49 19.20 14.84
N HIS A 135 1.17 18.85 13.73
CA HIS A 135 2.40 19.51 13.28
C HIS A 135 3.47 19.58 14.41
N ALA A 136 3.68 18.46 15.09
CA ALA A 136 4.70 18.34 16.11
C ALA A 136 6.10 18.68 15.56
N SER A 137 7.07 18.86 16.46
CA SER A 137 8.46 19.12 16.03
C SER A 137 8.99 17.94 15.19
N LYS A 138 9.95 18.22 14.30
CA LYS A 138 10.58 17.18 13.50
C LYS A 138 11.15 16.07 14.39
N LEU A 139 11.83 16.42 15.47
CA LEU A 139 12.39 15.46 16.42
C LEU A 139 11.33 14.51 16.99
N GLU A 140 10.20 15.03 17.43
CA GLU A 140 9.11 14.23 17.99
C GLU A 140 8.51 13.26 16.97
N LYS A 141 8.36 13.71 15.72
CA LYS A 141 7.88 12.87 14.63
C LYS A 141 8.89 11.77 14.28
N GLU A 142 10.19 12.08 14.21
CA GLU A 142 11.27 11.12 13.96
C GLU A 142 11.34 10.08 15.09
N GLU A 143 11.27 10.49 16.35
CA GLU A 143 11.21 9.57 17.50
C GLU A 143 10.02 8.61 17.40
N SER A 144 8.84 9.13 17.08
CA SER A 144 7.62 8.33 16.95
C SER A 144 7.73 7.32 15.79
N LEU A 145 8.31 7.74 14.65
CA LEU A 145 8.53 6.87 13.50
C LEU A 145 9.54 5.77 13.85
N PHE A 146 10.68 6.11 14.43
CA PHE A 146 11.73 5.15 14.75
C PHE A 146 11.27 4.14 15.79
N PHE A 147 10.55 4.60 16.81
CA PHE A 147 9.97 3.70 17.80
C PHE A 147 8.97 2.71 17.20
N LEU A 148 8.09 3.19 16.29
CA LEU A 148 7.17 2.32 15.56
C LEU A 148 7.94 1.29 14.70
N LEU A 149 8.90 1.76 13.90
CA LEU A 149 9.64 0.88 13.00
C LEU A 149 10.51 -0.14 13.77
N GLU A 150 11.12 0.25 14.88
CA GLU A 150 11.90 -0.68 15.73
C GLU A 150 11.04 -1.84 16.22
N GLN A 151 9.83 -1.58 16.71
CA GLN A 151 8.89 -2.62 17.14
C GLN A 151 8.52 -3.55 15.97
N LEU A 152 8.19 -2.97 14.79
CA LEU A 152 7.80 -3.75 13.62
C LEU A 152 8.96 -4.61 13.09
N LEU A 153 10.18 -4.07 13.08
CA LEU A 153 11.37 -4.79 12.63
C LEU A 153 11.72 -5.96 13.55
N GLN A 154 11.52 -5.80 14.84
CA GLN A 154 11.82 -6.86 15.84
C GLN A 154 10.80 -7.99 15.79
N GLU A 155 9.53 -7.69 15.58
CA GLU A 155 8.46 -8.66 15.78
C GLU A 155 7.92 -9.24 14.46
N TYR A 156 7.90 -8.47 13.38
CA TYR A 156 7.13 -8.83 12.17
C TYR A 156 7.90 -8.71 10.87
N ALA A 157 9.18 -8.30 10.89
CA ALA A 157 9.91 -8.08 9.66
C ALA A 157 11.15 -8.96 9.54
N GLU A 158 11.41 -9.38 8.31
CA GLU A 158 12.64 -10.00 7.86
C GLU A 158 13.32 -9.12 6.80
N PRO A 159 14.65 -9.22 6.61
CA PRO A 159 15.28 -8.59 5.46
C PRO A 159 14.64 -9.10 4.17
N PHE A 160 14.23 -8.18 3.31
CA PHE A 160 13.69 -8.55 2.01
C PHE A 160 14.75 -9.34 1.23
N SER A 161 14.46 -10.58 0.90
CA SER A 161 15.23 -11.36 -0.04
C SER A 161 14.37 -11.65 -1.28
N GLU A 162 14.95 -11.56 -2.46
CA GLU A 162 14.26 -11.92 -3.69
C GLU A 162 13.78 -13.38 -3.71
N GLU A 163 14.33 -14.23 -2.86
CA GLU A 163 13.94 -15.62 -2.67
C GLU A 163 12.61 -15.75 -1.92
N THR A 164 12.23 -14.74 -1.12
CA THR A 164 10.98 -14.73 -0.33
C THR A 164 9.75 -14.56 -1.21
N ILE A 165 9.91 -14.02 -2.43
CA ILE A 165 8.84 -13.89 -3.41
C ILE A 165 9.05 -14.93 -4.50
N SER A 166 8.06 -15.79 -4.72
CA SER A 166 8.02 -16.64 -5.92
C SER A 166 8.12 -15.72 -7.15
N ARG A 167 9.29 -15.72 -7.81
CA ARG A 167 9.52 -14.83 -8.96
C ARG A 167 8.47 -15.12 -10.03
N PRO A 168 7.79 -14.11 -10.55
CA PRO A 168 6.94 -14.26 -11.70
C PRO A 168 7.73 -14.87 -12.87
N ASN A 169 7.03 -15.53 -13.78
CA ASN A 169 7.61 -15.96 -15.04
C ASN A 169 8.32 -14.75 -15.70
N PRO A 170 9.56 -14.89 -16.21
CA PRO A 170 10.32 -13.78 -16.78
C PRO A 170 9.56 -12.96 -17.81
N GLN A 171 8.69 -13.59 -18.61
CA GLN A 171 7.85 -12.86 -19.57
C GLN A 171 6.79 -12.00 -18.87
N ILE A 172 6.20 -12.46 -17.77
CA ILE A 172 5.27 -11.66 -16.96
C ILE A 172 6.02 -10.50 -16.30
N GLN A 173 7.24 -10.74 -15.80
CA GLN A 173 8.07 -9.68 -15.23
C GLN A 173 8.41 -8.60 -16.27
N SER A 174 8.79 -9.01 -17.48
CA SER A 174 9.07 -8.08 -18.60
C SER A 174 7.84 -7.26 -18.98
N LEU A 175 6.65 -7.84 -18.94
CA LEU A 175 5.41 -7.11 -19.16
C LEU A 175 5.15 -6.06 -18.06
N CYS A 176 5.40 -6.38 -16.81
CA CYS A 176 5.25 -5.41 -15.71
C CYS A 176 6.19 -4.21 -15.93
N THR A 177 7.47 -4.47 -16.21
CA THR A 177 8.45 -3.41 -16.51
C THR A 177 8.03 -2.57 -17.70
N TYR A 178 7.59 -3.21 -18.78
CA TYR A 178 7.11 -2.48 -19.96
C TYR A 178 5.91 -1.58 -19.65
N MET A 179 4.93 -2.09 -18.90
CA MET A 179 3.75 -1.31 -18.49
C MET A 179 4.12 -0.15 -17.55
N GLU A 180 5.15 -0.31 -16.72
CA GLU A 180 5.68 0.74 -15.84
C GLU A 180 6.40 1.84 -16.62
N GLU A 181 7.13 1.49 -17.67
CA GLU A 181 7.85 2.43 -18.54
C GLU A 181 6.92 3.17 -19.51
N HIS A 182 5.82 2.50 -19.94
CA HIS A 182 4.86 2.98 -20.91
C HIS A 182 3.48 3.26 -20.29
N PHE A 183 3.44 3.66 -19.02
CA PHE A 183 2.17 3.81 -18.31
C PHE A 183 1.21 4.85 -18.92
N SER A 184 1.74 5.90 -19.55
CA SER A 184 0.95 6.94 -20.23
C SER A 184 0.42 6.52 -21.60
N ASP A 185 0.95 5.43 -22.17
CA ASP A 185 0.59 4.99 -23.51
C ASP A 185 -0.74 4.21 -23.52
N ASN A 186 -1.47 4.24 -24.64
CA ASN A 186 -2.69 3.47 -24.77
C ASN A 186 -2.40 1.99 -25.08
N LEU A 187 -1.93 1.27 -24.06
CA LEU A 187 -1.53 -0.13 -24.19
C LEU A 187 -2.73 -1.05 -24.47
N SER A 188 -2.57 -1.96 -25.42
CA SER A 188 -3.57 -2.96 -25.80
C SER A 188 -3.15 -4.38 -25.38
N LEU A 189 -4.14 -5.27 -25.24
CA LEU A 189 -3.84 -6.68 -24.95
C LEU A 189 -3.08 -7.35 -26.11
N ASP A 190 -3.27 -6.88 -27.35
CA ASP A 190 -2.54 -7.38 -28.52
C ASP A 190 -1.05 -7.06 -28.44
N GLU A 191 -0.70 -5.84 -28.04
CA GLU A 191 0.69 -5.41 -27.80
C GLU A 191 1.33 -6.23 -26.69
N LEU A 192 0.67 -6.34 -25.53
CA LEU A 192 1.18 -7.14 -24.43
C LEU A 192 1.36 -8.62 -24.81
N THR A 193 0.45 -9.17 -25.61
CA THR A 193 0.53 -10.54 -26.09
C THR A 193 1.71 -10.72 -27.06
N ALA A 194 1.93 -9.74 -27.95
CA ALA A 194 3.03 -9.79 -28.93
C ALA A 194 4.44 -9.81 -28.27
N MET A 195 4.56 -9.33 -27.04
CA MET A 195 5.81 -9.37 -26.27
C MET A 195 6.08 -10.70 -25.59
N THR A 196 5.17 -11.66 -25.70
CA THR A 196 5.26 -12.97 -25.04
C THR A 196 5.04 -14.08 -26.06
N THR A 197 5.32 -15.31 -25.64
CA THR A 197 4.93 -16.52 -26.40
C THR A 197 3.52 -16.99 -26.05
N PHE A 198 2.77 -16.21 -25.27
CA PHE A 198 1.47 -16.60 -24.74
C PHE A 198 0.32 -16.20 -25.68
N GLY A 199 -0.74 -17.00 -25.69
CA GLY A 199 -2.02 -16.54 -26.24
C GLY A 199 -2.74 -15.64 -25.24
N LYS A 200 -3.63 -14.72 -25.70
CA LYS A 200 -4.37 -13.74 -24.89
C LYS A 200 -4.97 -14.32 -23.60
N SER A 201 -5.72 -15.41 -23.70
CA SER A 201 -6.39 -16.02 -22.55
C SER A 201 -5.41 -16.61 -21.55
N TYR A 202 -4.28 -17.17 -22.01
CA TYR A 202 -3.24 -17.69 -21.13
C TYR A 202 -2.50 -16.56 -20.44
N LEU A 203 -2.16 -15.49 -21.17
CA LEU A 203 -1.52 -14.29 -20.61
C LEU A 203 -2.36 -13.70 -19.49
N LEU A 204 -3.65 -13.46 -19.71
CA LEU A 204 -4.56 -12.89 -18.70
C LEU A 204 -4.59 -13.76 -17.43
N ARG A 205 -4.76 -15.08 -17.57
CA ARG A 205 -4.80 -15.98 -16.43
C ARG A 205 -3.46 -16.07 -15.71
N SER A 206 -2.36 -16.17 -16.47
CA SER A 206 -1.01 -16.32 -15.92
C SER A 206 -0.58 -15.04 -15.21
N PHE A 207 -0.83 -13.87 -15.82
CA PHE A 207 -0.57 -12.57 -15.22
C PHE A 207 -1.36 -12.39 -13.92
N THR A 208 -2.68 -12.59 -13.97
CA THR A 208 -3.54 -12.45 -12.77
C THR A 208 -3.16 -13.43 -11.67
N LYS A 209 -2.79 -14.67 -12.03
CA LYS A 209 -2.34 -15.66 -11.03
C LYS A 209 -1.05 -15.27 -10.33
N GLN A 210 -0.09 -14.65 -11.05
CA GLN A 210 1.24 -14.35 -10.53
C GLN A 210 1.31 -12.94 -9.91
N ILE A 211 0.63 -11.96 -10.50
CA ILE A 211 0.64 -10.57 -10.04
C ILE A 211 -0.55 -10.27 -9.10
N GLY A 212 -1.58 -11.12 -9.14
CA GLY A 212 -2.77 -10.99 -8.27
C GLY A 212 -3.85 -10.06 -8.81
N VAL A 213 -3.54 -9.23 -9.81
CA VAL A 213 -4.48 -8.34 -10.53
C VAL A 213 -4.39 -8.55 -12.03
N SER A 214 -5.43 -8.17 -12.78
CA SER A 214 -5.37 -8.20 -14.25
C SER A 214 -4.41 -7.15 -14.79
N PRO A 215 -3.86 -7.32 -16.03
CA PRO A 215 -3.01 -6.31 -16.67
C PRO A 215 -3.63 -4.91 -16.68
N TYR A 216 -4.93 -4.80 -16.97
CA TYR A 216 -5.64 -3.52 -16.95
C TYR A 216 -5.62 -2.88 -15.55
N ARG A 217 -5.90 -3.66 -14.50
CA ARG A 217 -5.87 -3.17 -13.12
C ARG A 217 -4.46 -2.81 -12.68
N TYR A 218 -3.47 -3.57 -13.08
CA TYR A 218 -2.06 -3.26 -12.85
C TYR A 218 -1.69 -1.90 -13.42
N LEU A 219 -1.98 -1.66 -14.70
CA LEU A 219 -1.74 -0.38 -15.36
C LEU A 219 -2.49 0.78 -14.69
N GLN A 220 -3.75 0.56 -14.32
CA GLN A 220 -4.52 1.59 -13.60
C GLN A 220 -3.90 1.95 -12.24
N THR A 221 -3.40 0.97 -11.50
CA THR A 221 -2.74 1.22 -10.21
C THR A 221 -1.49 2.08 -10.41
N ILE A 222 -0.66 1.74 -11.40
CA ILE A 222 0.54 2.52 -11.74
C ILE A 222 0.16 3.95 -12.11
N ARG A 223 -0.82 4.15 -12.97
CA ARG A 223 -1.30 5.48 -13.38
C ARG A 223 -1.77 6.32 -12.20
N LEU A 224 -2.53 5.74 -11.29
CA LEU A 224 -3.00 6.43 -10.10
C LEU A 224 -1.85 6.83 -9.18
N ASP A 225 -0.85 5.95 -9.01
CA ASP A 225 0.34 6.26 -8.21
C ASP A 225 1.17 7.38 -8.85
N LYS A 226 1.36 7.35 -10.17
CA LYS A 226 2.02 8.43 -10.93
C LYS A 226 1.25 9.75 -10.84
N ALA A 227 -0.07 9.72 -11.03
CA ALA A 227 -0.90 10.93 -10.88
C ALA A 227 -0.79 11.54 -9.49
N LYS A 228 -0.80 10.69 -8.44
CA LYS A 228 -0.57 11.13 -7.07
C LYS A 228 0.78 11.82 -6.91
N HIS A 229 1.85 11.21 -7.42
CA HIS A 229 3.21 11.78 -7.38
C HIS A 229 3.29 13.14 -8.11
N PHE A 230 2.63 13.30 -9.26
CA PHE A 230 2.55 14.59 -9.97
C PHE A 230 1.82 15.66 -9.14
N LEU A 231 0.75 15.28 -8.45
CA LEU A 231 0.04 16.19 -7.54
C LEU A 231 0.92 16.63 -6.35
N GLU A 232 1.70 15.71 -5.78
CA GLU A 232 2.67 16.00 -4.71
C GLU A 232 3.77 16.97 -5.15
N GLN A 233 4.13 16.96 -6.44
CA GLN A 233 5.05 17.93 -7.06
C GLN A 233 4.38 19.27 -7.39
N GLY A 234 3.10 19.43 -7.10
CA GLY A 234 2.34 20.67 -7.33
C GLY A 234 1.80 20.82 -8.75
N ILE A 235 1.80 19.76 -9.56
CA ILE A 235 1.18 19.76 -10.89
C ILE A 235 -0.34 19.85 -10.71
N ALA A 236 -1.00 20.67 -11.54
CA ALA A 236 -2.45 20.84 -11.46
C ALA A 236 -3.19 19.50 -11.73
N PRO A 237 -4.34 19.25 -11.05
CA PRO A 237 -5.03 17.95 -11.15
C PRO A 237 -5.39 17.52 -12.59
N VAL A 238 -5.75 18.47 -13.46
CA VAL A 238 -6.07 18.18 -14.87
C VAL A 238 -4.82 17.72 -15.61
N ASP A 239 -3.69 18.38 -15.39
CA ASP A 239 -2.42 18.03 -16.03
C ASP A 239 -1.88 16.72 -15.49
N ALA A 240 -1.94 16.50 -14.18
CA ALA A 240 -1.54 15.25 -13.53
C ALA A 240 -2.35 14.06 -14.08
N ALA A 241 -3.66 14.22 -14.28
CA ALA A 241 -4.50 13.20 -14.88
C ALA A 241 -4.21 12.96 -16.38
N ALA A 242 -3.79 13.99 -17.11
CA ALA A 242 -3.42 13.86 -18.52
C ALA A 242 -2.04 13.21 -18.72
N MET A 243 -1.13 13.33 -17.75
CA MET A 243 0.22 12.78 -17.77
C MET A 243 0.25 11.31 -17.28
N ALA A 244 -0.78 10.87 -16.58
CA ALA A 244 -0.89 9.52 -16.03
C ALA A 244 -1.85 8.63 -16.84
#